data_e554816669bb2249337ae7674683ac5b
#
_entry.id   e554816669bb2249337ae7674683ac5b
#
_cell.length_a   1.000
_cell.length_b   1.000
_cell.length_c   1.000
_cell.angle_alpha   90.00
_cell.angle_beta   90.00
_cell.angle_gamma   90.00
#
_symmetry.space_group_name_H-M   'P 1'
#
loop_
_entity.id
_entity.type
_entity.pdbx_description
1 polymer ?
#
loop_
_entity_poly.entity_id
_entity_poly.type
_entity_poly.pdbx_seq_one_letter_code
_entity_poly.pdbx_strand_id
1 'polypeptide(L)'
;TADIDLTQMQQMVLSLDVVANGRAFLIDDTGVYIADEDSEKLLSANILEDDNPSFAALGRQILSQQEGSGSYTADGQTYLAWYRQIPDSGWYIVTTASEQELMADAHTLGITLSILCAVFAALLFFILLAYLRRSIVRPLHTLQATTQKIADGNLSVEIPRNSKYEFGAVSLSL
;
A
#
# COMPACT_ATOMS: atom_id res chain seq x y z
N THR A 1 32.87 -25.18 -24.72
CA THR A 1 33.22 -24.48 -23.48
C THR A 1 32.67 -23.09 -23.62
N ALA A 2 31.52 -22.82 -23.00
CA ALA A 2 31.00 -21.47 -22.89
C ALA A 2 31.90 -20.76 -21.88
N ASP A 3 32.72 -19.83 -22.36
CA ASP A 3 33.47 -18.90 -21.54
C ASP A 3 32.41 -17.93 -20.99
N ILE A 4 31.97 -18.14 -19.76
CA ILE A 4 31.01 -17.28 -19.11
C ILE A 4 31.81 -16.03 -18.70
N ASP A 5 31.58 -14.92 -19.42
CA ASP A 5 32.20 -13.65 -19.14
C ASP A 5 31.62 -13.15 -17.81
N LEU A 6 32.38 -13.25 -16.72
CA LEU A 6 32.05 -12.79 -15.39
C LEU A 6 31.62 -11.32 -15.40
N THR A 7 32.18 -10.51 -16.31
CA THR A 7 31.83 -9.10 -16.47
C THR A 7 30.39 -8.94 -16.98
N GLN A 8 29.95 -9.79 -17.90
CA GLN A 8 28.56 -9.76 -18.38
C GLN A 8 27.57 -10.20 -17.31
N MET A 9 27.94 -11.20 -16.50
CA MET A 9 27.10 -11.66 -15.40
C MET A 9 26.99 -10.59 -14.30
N GLN A 10 28.10 -9.93 -13.97
CA GLN A 10 28.10 -8.82 -13.03
C GLN A 10 27.18 -7.69 -13.52
N GLN A 11 27.27 -7.29 -14.79
CA GLN A 11 26.40 -6.28 -15.39
C GLN A 11 24.93 -6.72 -15.37
N MET A 12 24.64 -8.00 -15.62
CA MET A 12 23.28 -8.53 -15.59
C MET A 12 22.71 -8.47 -14.16
N VAL A 13 23.46 -8.88 -13.14
CA VAL A 13 23.05 -8.82 -11.73
C VAL A 13 22.84 -7.37 -11.26
N LEU A 14 23.73 -6.46 -11.65
CA LEU A 14 23.64 -5.03 -11.33
C LEU A 14 22.48 -4.31 -12.10
N SER A 15 22.07 -4.87 -13.24
CA SER A 15 20.93 -4.33 -14.02
C SER A 15 19.56 -4.81 -13.51
N LEU A 16 19.53 -5.75 -12.57
CA LEU A 16 18.31 -6.15 -11.89
C LEU A 16 17.89 -4.99 -10.96
N ASP A 17 16.96 -4.20 -11.43
CA ASP A 17 16.32 -3.12 -10.66
C ASP A 17 15.41 -3.76 -9.60
N VAL A 18 16.06 -4.27 -8.53
CA VAL A 18 15.40 -4.99 -7.44
C VAL A 18 14.96 -3.99 -6.39
N VAL A 19 13.86 -3.28 -6.60
CA VAL A 19 13.31 -2.28 -5.67
C VAL A 19 14.30 -1.13 -5.39
N ALA A 20 13.86 0.10 -5.37
CA ALA A 20 14.70 1.26 -5.02
C ALA A 20 15.46 0.96 -3.72
N ASN A 21 16.79 0.90 -3.74
CA ASN A 21 17.73 0.51 -2.67
C ASN A 21 17.82 -1.01 -2.34
N GLY A 22 17.25 -1.90 -3.16
CA GLY A 22 17.52 -3.34 -3.05
C GLY A 22 18.92 -3.67 -3.57
N ARG A 23 19.62 -4.60 -2.93
CA ARG A 23 20.90 -5.13 -3.37
C ARG A 23 20.70 -6.54 -3.93
N ALA A 24 21.32 -6.83 -5.09
CA ALA A 24 21.39 -8.16 -5.63
C ALA A 24 22.84 -8.62 -5.69
N PHE A 25 23.10 -9.87 -5.33
CA PHE A 25 24.42 -10.47 -5.44
C PHE A 25 24.32 -11.96 -5.75
N LEU A 26 25.42 -12.53 -6.22
CA LEU A 26 25.55 -13.92 -6.60
C LEU A 26 26.67 -14.56 -5.78
N ILE A 27 26.39 -15.71 -5.20
CA ILE A 27 27.37 -16.52 -4.48
C ILE A 27 27.44 -17.93 -5.06
N ASP A 28 28.58 -18.60 -4.92
CA ASP A 28 28.71 -20.01 -5.23
C ASP A 28 28.19 -20.92 -4.11
N ASP A 29 28.30 -22.23 -4.31
CA ASP A 29 27.90 -23.26 -3.34
C ASP A 29 28.79 -23.31 -2.08
N THR A 30 29.91 -22.58 -2.06
CA THR A 30 30.77 -22.40 -0.88
C THR A 30 30.55 -21.07 -0.16
N GLY A 31 29.72 -20.17 -0.72
CA GLY A 31 29.41 -18.85 -0.17
C GLY A 31 30.31 -17.73 -0.64
N VAL A 32 31.21 -17.98 -1.62
CA VAL A 32 32.09 -16.97 -2.21
C VAL A 32 31.31 -16.10 -3.19
N TYR A 33 31.53 -14.77 -3.15
CA TYR A 33 30.87 -13.82 -4.04
C TYR A 33 31.37 -13.95 -5.48
N ILE A 34 30.46 -14.25 -6.40
CA ILE A 34 30.68 -14.33 -7.86
C ILE A 34 30.33 -13.01 -8.54
N ALA A 35 29.26 -12.33 -8.07
CA ALA A 35 28.89 -10.98 -8.50
C ALA A 35 28.33 -10.20 -7.32
N ASP A 36 28.74 -8.97 -7.18
CA ASP A 36 28.30 -8.04 -6.14
C ASP A 36 28.50 -6.60 -6.65
N GLU A 37 27.78 -5.64 -6.06
CA GLU A 37 27.99 -4.22 -6.31
C GLU A 37 29.38 -3.77 -5.85
N ASP A 38 29.85 -4.34 -4.75
CA ASP A 38 31.19 -4.12 -4.24
C ASP A 38 32.19 -5.07 -4.93
N SER A 39 32.93 -4.55 -5.89
CA SER A 39 33.92 -5.32 -6.65
C SER A 39 35.09 -5.84 -5.79
N GLU A 40 35.34 -5.29 -4.61
CA GLU A 40 36.39 -5.79 -3.71
C GLU A 40 36.05 -7.13 -3.07
N LYS A 41 34.75 -7.46 -3.01
CA LYS A 41 34.25 -8.73 -2.48
C LYS A 41 34.35 -9.89 -3.47
N LEU A 42 34.46 -9.59 -4.76
CA LEU A 42 34.44 -10.59 -5.81
C LEU A 42 35.59 -11.60 -5.66
N LEU A 43 35.26 -12.88 -5.61
CA LEU A 43 36.18 -14.02 -5.51
C LEU A 43 37.15 -13.95 -4.30
N SER A 44 36.96 -12.98 -3.38
CA SER A 44 37.84 -12.75 -2.22
C SER A 44 37.09 -12.87 -0.89
N ALA A 45 35.82 -12.51 -0.85
CA ALA A 45 35.00 -12.55 0.35
C ALA A 45 34.03 -13.73 0.36
N ASN A 46 33.67 -14.19 1.56
CA ASN A 46 32.71 -15.28 1.76
C ASN A 46 31.62 -14.80 2.70
N ILE A 47 30.34 -15.02 2.33
CA ILE A 47 29.18 -14.63 3.14
C ILE A 47 29.17 -15.29 4.51
N LEU A 48 29.79 -16.44 4.68
CA LEU A 48 29.87 -17.16 5.96
C LEU A 48 30.83 -16.51 6.96
N GLU A 49 31.77 -15.72 6.44
CA GLU A 49 32.83 -15.04 7.20
C GLU A 49 32.58 -13.54 7.35
N ASP A 50 31.35 -13.09 7.00
CA ASP A 50 30.97 -11.68 7.15
C ASP A 50 31.01 -11.26 8.62
N ASP A 51 31.51 -10.05 8.90
CA ASP A 51 31.61 -9.47 10.23
C ASP A 51 30.24 -9.32 10.93
N ASN A 52 29.16 -9.29 10.17
CA ASN A 52 27.81 -9.28 10.68
C ASN A 52 27.31 -10.70 10.96
N PRO A 53 27.16 -11.12 12.23
CA PRO A 53 26.76 -12.48 12.57
C PRO A 53 25.38 -12.88 12.05
N SER A 54 24.45 -11.91 11.92
CA SER A 54 23.12 -12.18 11.39
C SER A 54 23.15 -12.41 9.88
N PHE A 55 24.03 -11.72 9.16
CA PHE A 55 24.23 -11.91 7.73
C PHE A 55 24.96 -13.23 7.45
N ALA A 56 25.98 -13.58 8.22
CA ALA A 56 26.62 -14.89 8.14
C ALA A 56 25.67 -16.05 8.47
N ALA A 57 24.71 -15.84 9.39
CA ALA A 57 23.67 -16.83 9.67
C ALA A 57 22.71 -17.01 8.48
N LEU A 58 22.33 -15.91 7.81
CA LEU A 58 21.58 -15.95 6.56
C LEU A 58 22.36 -16.70 5.47
N GLY A 59 23.66 -16.49 5.33
CA GLY A 59 24.52 -17.24 4.41
C GLY A 59 24.43 -18.75 4.63
N ARG A 60 24.52 -19.21 5.87
CA ARG A 60 24.34 -20.63 6.20
C ARG A 60 22.94 -21.16 5.81
N GLN A 61 21.90 -20.34 6.00
CA GLN A 61 20.55 -20.72 5.61
C GLN A 61 20.44 -20.83 4.07
N ILE A 62 20.99 -19.89 3.32
CA ILE A 62 20.99 -19.89 1.85
C ILE A 62 21.60 -21.19 1.33
N LEU A 63 22.78 -21.55 1.81
CA LEU A 63 23.52 -22.74 1.36
C LEU A 63 22.88 -24.07 1.81
N SER A 64 21.92 -24.02 2.75
CA SER A 64 21.19 -25.22 3.20
C SER A 64 19.92 -25.51 2.42
N GLN A 65 19.45 -24.60 1.58
CA GLN A 65 18.15 -24.68 0.88
C GLN A 65 18.31 -24.21 -0.57
N GLN A 66 17.55 -24.78 -1.48
CA GLN A 66 17.62 -24.40 -2.92
C GLN A 66 16.92 -23.07 -3.19
N GLU A 67 15.89 -22.74 -2.41
CA GLU A 67 15.18 -21.47 -2.48
C GLU A 67 14.55 -21.13 -1.13
N GLY A 68 14.35 -19.85 -0.87
CA GLY A 68 13.72 -19.41 0.35
C GLY A 68 13.82 -17.91 0.58
N SER A 69 13.48 -17.54 1.79
CA SER A 69 13.62 -16.18 2.28
C SER A 69 14.15 -16.19 3.71
N GLY A 70 14.82 -15.10 4.08
CA GLY A 70 15.35 -14.90 5.41
C GLY A 70 15.43 -13.41 5.72
N SER A 71 16.01 -13.07 6.85
CA SER A 71 16.26 -11.69 7.23
C SER A 71 17.59 -11.57 7.97
N TYR A 72 18.18 -10.40 7.92
CA TYR A 72 19.35 -10.05 8.71
C TYR A 72 19.24 -8.60 9.20
N THR A 73 19.99 -8.27 10.22
CA THR A 73 20.02 -6.91 10.78
C THR A 73 21.38 -6.29 10.52
N ALA A 74 21.40 -5.10 9.92
CA ALA A 74 22.59 -4.30 9.75
C ALA A 74 22.27 -2.84 10.09
N ASP A 75 23.18 -2.17 10.79
CA ASP A 75 23.05 -0.75 11.22
C ASP A 75 21.73 -0.44 11.95
N GLY A 76 21.21 -1.42 12.72
CA GLY A 76 19.98 -1.31 13.46
C GLY A 76 18.70 -1.41 12.60
N GLN A 77 18.82 -1.74 11.32
CA GLN A 77 17.72 -1.96 10.39
C GLN A 77 17.59 -3.43 10.02
N THR A 78 16.35 -3.88 9.77
CA THR A 78 16.08 -5.23 9.28
C THR A 78 16.01 -5.22 7.77
N TYR A 79 16.71 -6.15 7.16
CA TYR A 79 16.69 -6.42 5.73
C TYR A 79 16.07 -7.78 5.48
N LEU A 80 15.17 -7.85 4.53
CA LEU A 80 14.59 -9.07 4.02
C LEU A 80 15.44 -9.58 2.85
N ALA A 81 15.64 -10.88 2.77
CA ALA A 81 16.39 -11.51 1.70
C ALA A 81 15.58 -12.63 1.06
N TRP A 82 15.65 -12.72 -0.24
CA TRP A 82 15.12 -13.83 -1.03
C TRP A 82 16.26 -14.45 -1.82
N TYR A 83 16.29 -15.75 -1.87
CA TYR A 83 17.35 -16.48 -2.56
C TYR A 83 16.82 -17.67 -3.33
N ARG A 84 17.51 -17.99 -4.43
CA ARG A 84 17.22 -19.15 -5.24
C ARG A 84 18.52 -19.68 -5.88
N GLN A 85 18.67 -21.00 -5.85
CA GLN A 85 19.76 -21.68 -6.56
C GLN A 85 19.49 -21.67 -8.07
N ILE A 86 20.53 -21.33 -8.85
CA ILE A 86 20.49 -21.40 -10.30
C ILE A 86 20.75 -22.85 -10.70
N PRO A 87 19.85 -23.50 -11.46
CA PRO A 87 20.04 -24.85 -11.92
C PRO A 87 21.37 -25.03 -12.67
N ASP A 88 22.00 -26.19 -12.54
CA ASP A 88 23.21 -26.60 -13.21
C ASP A 88 24.50 -25.82 -12.87
N SER A 89 24.44 -24.66 -12.22
CA SER A 89 25.63 -23.91 -11.84
C SER A 89 26.05 -24.12 -10.38
N GLY A 90 25.10 -24.49 -9.51
CA GLY A 90 25.30 -24.53 -8.07
C GLY A 90 25.26 -23.14 -7.40
N TRP A 91 25.16 -22.06 -8.17
CA TRP A 91 25.18 -20.68 -7.67
C TRP A 91 23.84 -20.24 -7.11
N TYR A 92 23.88 -19.28 -6.21
CA TYR A 92 22.68 -18.69 -5.61
C TYR A 92 22.58 -17.22 -5.98
N ILE A 93 21.44 -16.83 -6.55
CA ILE A 93 21.08 -15.43 -6.66
C ILE A 93 20.39 -15.02 -5.35
N VAL A 94 20.84 -13.93 -4.77
CA VAL A 94 20.28 -13.37 -3.53
C VAL A 94 19.89 -11.93 -3.80
N THR A 95 18.70 -11.58 -3.38
CA THR A 95 18.19 -10.21 -3.42
C THR A 95 17.81 -9.77 -2.02
N THR A 96 18.19 -8.57 -1.63
CA THR A 96 17.87 -8.02 -0.30
C THR A 96 17.19 -6.68 -0.44
N ALA A 97 16.27 -6.35 0.47
CA ALA A 97 15.63 -5.05 0.55
C ALA A 97 15.39 -4.65 2.00
N SER A 98 15.43 -3.36 2.29
CA SER A 98 15.10 -2.83 3.61
C SER A 98 13.61 -3.04 3.92
N GLU A 99 13.31 -3.66 5.06
CA GLU A 99 11.92 -3.82 5.53
C GLU A 99 11.23 -2.45 5.68
N GLN A 100 11.97 -1.45 6.15
CA GLN A 100 11.43 -0.11 6.35
C GLN A 100 11.00 0.55 5.04
N GLU A 101 11.77 0.37 3.96
CA GLU A 101 11.43 0.93 2.65
C GLU A 101 10.25 0.22 2.01
N LEU A 102 10.19 -1.10 2.10
CA LEU A 102 9.04 -1.87 1.64
C LEU A 102 7.75 -1.45 2.36
N MET A 103 7.85 -1.11 3.64
CA MET A 103 6.70 -0.62 4.43
C MET A 103 6.37 0.85 4.18
N ALA A 104 7.34 1.69 3.82
CA ALA A 104 7.15 3.13 3.61
C ALA A 104 6.20 3.41 2.42
N ASP A 105 6.36 2.70 1.33
CA ASP A 105 5.48 2.83 0.16
C ASP A 105 4.05 2.40 0.46
N ALA A 106 3.87 1.32 1.21
CA ALA A 106 2.55 0.85 1.65
C ALA A 106 1.87 1.87 2.58
N HIS A 107 2.62 2.52 3.46
CA HIS A 107 2.09 3.53 4.40
C HIS A 107 1.62 4.79 3.67
N THR A 108 2.37 5.26 2.69
CA THR A 108 2.04 6.44 1.89
C THR A 108 0.76 6.22 1.07
N LEU A 109 0.64 5.06 0.43
CA LEU A 109 -0.57 4.65 -0.28
C LEU A 109 -1.78 4.57 0.66
N GLY A 110 -1.60 4.00 1.86
CA GLY A 110 -2.65 3.87 2.87
C GLY A 110 -3.18 5.23 3.33
N ILE A 111 -2.31 6.20 3.61
CA ILE A 111 -2.69 7.56 4.02
C ILE A 111 -3.43 8.27 2.87
N THR A 112 -2.92 8.22 1.66
CA THR A 112 -3.52 8.86 0.49
C THR A 112 -4.93 8.33 0.23
N LEU A 113 -5.12 7.02 0.28
CA LEU A 113 -6.41 6.37 0.10
C LEU A 113 -7.39 6.75 1.23
N SER A 114 -6.90 6.81 2.47
CA SER A 114 -7.72 7.21 3.64
C SER A 114 -8.22 8.65 3.53
N ILE A 115 -7.38 9.58 3.09
CA ILE A 115 -7.76 10.98 2.85
C ILE A 115 -8.81 11.06 1.75
N LEU A 116 -8.62 10.34 0.64
CA LEU A 116 -9.57 10.31 -0.47
C LEU A 116 -10.95 9.77 -0.02
N CYS A 117 -10.97 8.69 0.76
CA CYS A 117 -12.20 8.13 1.32
C CYS A 117 -12.90 9.11 2.27
N ALA A 118 -12.14 9.82 3.13
CA ALA A 118 -12.70 10.82 4.05
C ALA A 118 -13.33 11.99 3.30
N VAL A 119 -12.68 12.50 2.25
CA VAL A 119 -13.23 13.58 1.40
C VAL A 119 -14.50 13.12 0.71
N PHE A 120 -14.53 11.93 0.16
CA PHE A 120 -15.70 11.39 -0.50
C PHE A 120 -16.87 11.18 0.46
N ALA A 121 -16.61 10.65 1.66
CA ALA A 121 -17.61 10.49 2.71
C ALA A 121 -18.19 11.85 3.17
N ALA A 122 -17.36 12.87 3.34
CA ALA A 122 -17.79 14.22 3.69
C ALA A 122 -18.68 14.81 2.58
N LEU A 123 -18.32 14.62 1.31
CA LEU A 123 -19.10 15.11 0.18
C LEU A 123 -20.49 14.44 0.13
N LEU A 124 -20.56 13.13 0.30
CA LEU A 124 -21.83 12.41 0.39
C LEU A 124 -22.68 12.87 1.57
N PHE A 125 -22.05 13.10 2.71
CA PHE A 125 -22.74 13.61 3.91
C PHE A 125 -23.36 15.00 3.67
N PHE A 126 -22.64 15.92 3.04
CA PHE A 126 -23.17 17.23 2.70
C PHE A 126 -24.32 17.17 1.67
N ILE A 127 -24.19 16.30 0.66
CA ILE A 127 -25.26 16.06 -0.31
C ILE A 127 -26.51 15.54 0.41
N LEU A 128 -26.36 14.57 1.31
CA LEU A 128 -27.45 14.01 2.09
C LEU A 128 -28.12 15.05 2.98
N LEU A 129 -27.32 15.88 3.68
CA LEU A 129 -27.86 16.99 4.49
C LEU A 129 -28.63 18.01 3.64
N ALA A 130 -28.10 18.37 2.46
CA ALA A 130 -28.79 19.27 1.53
C ALA A 130 -30.11 18.68 1.04
N TYR A 131 -30.11 17.38 0.73
CA TYR A 131 -31.31 16.65 0.32
C TYR A 131 -32.35 16.61 1.44
N LEU A 132 -31.97 16.25 2.67
CA LEU A 132 -32.84 16.21 3.84
C LEU A 132 -33.44 17.61 4.15
N ARG A 133 -32.62 18.65 4.11
CA ARG A 133 -33.10 20.03 4.31
C ARG A 133 -34.14 20.42 3.27
N ARG A 134 -33.92 20.07 2.00
CA ARG A 134 -34.81 20.41 0.90
C ARG A 134 -36.08 19.57 0.89
N SER A 135 -35.98 18.28 1.21
CA SER A 135 -37.08 17.31 1.07
C SER A 135 -37.97 17.21 2.32
N ILE A 136 -37.43 17.45 3.50
CA ILE A 136 -38.15 17.21 4.76
C ILE A 136 -38.30 18.51 5.60
N VAL A 137 -37.21 19.24 5.83
CA VAL A 137 -37.23 20.35 6.75
C VAL A 137 -38.02 21.54 6.21
N ARG A 138 -37.87 21.87 4.93
CA ARG A 138 -38.61 23.00 4.33
C ARG A 138 -40.13 22.77 4.29
N PRO A 139 -40.66 21.62 3.83
CA PRO A 139 -42.11 21.38 3.81
C PRO A 139 -42.72 21.39 5.23
N LEU A 140 -42.02 20.85 6.24
CA LEU A 140 -42.50 20.84 7.62
C LEU A 140 -42.67 22.27 8.19
N HIS A 141 -41.70 23.17 7.97
CA HIS A 141 -41.81 24.56 8.38
C HIS A 141 -42.98 25.30 7.70
N THR A 142 -43.26 25.00 6.45
CA THR A 142 -44.37 25.59 5.71
C THR A 142 -45.71 25.15 6.28
N LEU A 143 -45.86 23.84 6.58
CA LEU A 143 -47.07 23.30 7.20
C LEU A 143 -47.30 23.90 8.61
N GLN A 144 -46.28 23.99 9.42
CA GLN A 144 -46.37 24.59 10.77
C GLN A 144 -46.79 26.05 10.70
N ALA A 145 -46.22 26.86 9.81
CA ALA A 145 -46.59 28.25 9.61
C ALA A 145 -48.05 28.42 9.09
N THR A 146 -48.51 27.50 8.26
CA THR A 146 -49.87 27.48 7.70
C THR A 146 -50.87 27.13 8.79
N THR A 147 -50.63 26.10 9.58
CA THR A 147 -51.47 25.67 10.68
C THR A 147 -51.62 26.79 11.77
N GLN A 148 -50.53 27.49 12.07
CA GLN A 148 -50.56 28.63 13.03
C GLN A 148 -51.45 29.76 12.51
N LYS A 149 -51.38 30.09 11.21
CA LYS A 149 -52.26 31.15 10.61
C LYS A 149 -53.72 30.80 10.64
N ILE A 150 -54.07 29.52 10.44
CA ILE A 150 -55.44 29.01 10.55
C ILE A 150 -55.91 29.09 12.01
N ALA A 151 -55.07 28.76 12.99
CA ALA A 151 -55.38 28.87 14.42
C ALA A 151 -55.61 30.35 14.86
N ASP A 152 -54.95 31.30 14.20
CA ASP A 152 -55.13 32.75 14.43
C ASP A 152 -56.36 33.34 13.70
N GLY A 153 -57.21 32.49 13.09
CA GLY A 153 -58.48 32.87 12.46
C GLY A 153 -58.37 33.35 11.02
N ASN A 154 -57.22 33.23 10.38
CA ASN A 154 -57.07 33.61 8.98
C ASN A 154 -57.34 32.40 8.05
N LEU A 155 -58.55 32.24 7.56
CA LEU A 155 -59.00 31.17 6.71
C LEU A 155 -58.69 31.39 5.21
N SER A 156 -58.02 32.50 4.85
CA SER A 156 -57.67 32.80 3.44
C SER A 156 -56.25 32.33 3.07
N VAL A 157 -55.74 31.30 3.70
CA VAL A 157 -54.38 30.80 3.44
C VAL A 157 -54.42 29.77 2.31
N GLU A 158 -53.82 30.07 1.17
CA GLU A 158 -53.58 29.09 0.10
C GLU A 158 -52.63 27.98 0.57
N ILE A 159 -53.11 26.77 0.66
CA ILE A 159 -52.30 25.57 0.95
C ILE A 159 -51.54 25.20 -0.33
N PRO A 160 -50.18 25.20 -0.32
CA PRO A 160 -49.43 24.86 -1.53
C PRO A 160 -49.66 23.41 -1.88
N ARG A 161 -50.38 23.15 -2.99
CA ARG A 161 -50.76 21.83 -3.51
C ARG A 161 -49.61 21.08 -4.20
N ASN A 162 -48.40 21.59 -4.15
CA ASN A 162 -47.31 21.09 -4.99
C ASN A 162 -46.22 20.33 -4.18
N SER A 163 -46.60 19.25 -3.51
CA SER A 163 -45.61 18.31 -2.99
C SER A 163 -45.77 16.95 -3.69
N LYS A 164 -44.73 16.57 -4.41
CA LYS A 164 -44.60 15.30 -5.16
C LYS A 164 -44.42 14.07 -4.24
N TYR A 165 -44.59 14.19 -2.94
CA TYR A 165 -44.35 13.16 -1.95
C TYR A 165 -45.58 12.96 -1.05
N GLU A 166 -45.57 11.92 -0.23
CA GLU A 166 -46.63 11.49 0.69
C GLU A 166 -47.24 12.58 1.57
N PHE A 167 -46.55 13.69 1.77
CA PHE A 167 -47.04 14.89 2.45
C PHE A 167 -48.18 15.63 1.71
N GLY A 168 -48.34 15.34 0.40
CA GLY A 168 -49.47 15.86 -0.39
C GLY A 168 -50.80 15.24 0.01
N ALA A 169 -50.82 14.05 0.55
CA ALA A 169 -52.06 13.35 0.97
C ALA A 169 -52.60 13.93 2.28
N VAL A 170 -51.71 14.42 3.18
CA VAL A 170 -52.11 15.03 4.47
C VAL A 170 -52.72 16.44 4.26
N SER A 171 -52.26 17.18 3.25
CA SER A 171 -52.76 18.51 2.94
C SER A 171 -54.14 18.51 2.26
N LEU A 172 -54.62 17.36 1.77
CA LEU A 172 -55.97 17.20 1.16
C LEU A 172 -57.07 16.83 2.19
N SER A 173 -56.66 16.49 3.44
CA SER A 173 -57.56 16.06 4.50
C SER A 173 -57.82 17.17 5.55
N LEU A 174 -57.24 18.36 5.39
CA LEU A 174 -57.49 19.59 6.17
C LEU A 174 -58.34 20.58 5.37
#